data_70282ecee2bf06ad38c972b106c02ccd
#
_entry.id   70282ecee2bf06ad38c972b106c02ccd
#
_cell.length_a   1.000
_cell.length_b   1.000
_cell.length_c   1.000
_cell.angle_alpha   90.00
_cell.angle_beta   90.00
_cell.angle_gamma   90.00
#
_symmetry.space_group_name_H-M   'P 1'
#
loop_
_entity.id
_entity.type
_entity.pdbx_description
1 polymer ?
#
loop_
_entity_poly.entity_id
_entity_poly.type
_entity_poly.pdbx_seq_one_letter_code
_entity_poly.pdbx_strand_id
1 'polypeptide(L)'
;MNIKKIIAGLALSMLMGSGVANADWGDVYYCQMTNSLGITVEGEIERYKPEKFQFKLDQTKNAMVFGSTGMFKNEVFELVIGRTWPSQEAWNASDKYSMTYFEFGKFLFTRNGSLGITSLSANCDKF
;
A
#
# COMPACT_ATOMS: atom_id res chain seq x y z
N MET A 1 31.76 -3.72 -9.08
CA MET A 1 31.78 -4.58 -8.79
C MET A 1 31.77 -5.26 -8.59
N ASN A 2 31.75 -5.03 -8.74
CA ASN A 2 31.82 -6.04 -8.52
C ASN A 2 31.57 -6.90 -8.42
N ILE A 3 31.47 -6.93 -8.78
CA ILE A 3 31.23 -8.03 -8.62
C ILE A 3 31.12 -8.48 -7.84
N LYS A 4 31.34 -8.39 -7.61
CA LYS A 4 31.20 -9.01 -6.88
C LYS A 4 30.49 -9.01 -6.40
N LYS A 5 30.18 -8.41 -6.71
CA LYS A 5 29.49 -8.65 -6.29
C LYS A 5 28.88 -9.10 -6.53
N ILE A 6 28.85 -9.03 -7.14
CA ILE A 6 28.27 -9.87 -7.25
C ILE A 6 28.08 -10.69 -7.00
N ILE A 7 28.39 -10.79 -7.03
CA ILE A 7 28.15 -11.90 -6.68
C ILE A 7 27.78 -12.25 -5.85
N ALA A 8 27.80 -11.99 -5.81
CA ALA A 8 27.36 -12.61 -5.10
C ALA A 8 26.55 -12.59 -4.89
N GLY A 9 26.20 -12.23 -5.41
CA GLY A 9 25.49 -12.62 -5.27
C GLY A 9 24.81 -12.79 -5.50
N LEU A 10 24.76 -12.79 -5.94
CA LEU A 10 24.17 -13.51 -6.12
C LEU A 10 23.62 -14.09 -5.66
N ALA A 11 23.78 -14.04 -5.64
CA ALA A 11 23.20 -14.78 -5.15
C ALA A 11 22.48 -14.55 -4.52
N LEU A 12 22.52 -14.06 -4.42
CA LEU A 12 21.82 -14.05 -3.85
C LEU A 12 20.96 -13.66 -3.96
N SER A 13 20.81 -13.29 -4.42
CA SER A 13 20.03 -13.20 -4.55
C SER A 13 19.34 -13.30 -4.71
N MET A 14 19.40 -13.29 -4.89
CA MET A 14 18.80 -13.71 -4.95
C MET A 14 18.19 -13.80 -4.56
N LEU A 15 18.40 -13.44 -4.46
CA LEU A 15 17.84 -13.59 -4.03
C LEU A 15 17.28 -13.17 -3.75
N MET A 16 17.29 -12.66 -3.78
CA MET A 16 16.81 -12.38 -3.53
C MET A 16 16.01 -12.12 -3.65
N GLY A 17 15.65 -11.87 -4.05
CA GLY A 17 14.97 -11.68 -4.20
C GLY A 17 14.25 -11.46 -3.75
N SER A 18 14.33 -11.74 -4.05
CA SER A 18 13.63 -11.47 -3.39
C SER A 18 13.24 -10.40 -2.64
N GLY A 19 13.30 -9.65 -2.71
CA GLY A 19 12.97 -8.52 -1.93
C GLY A 19 11.50 -8.34 -1.66
N VAL A 20 10.69 -9.18 -2.16
CA VAL A 20 9.25 -9.05 -1.93
C VAL A 20 8.82 -10.19 -1.03
N ALA A 21 9.13 -10.01 0.27
CA ALA A 21 8.64 -10.94 1.27
C ALA A 21 7.14 -10.76 1.45
N ASN A 22 6.45 -11.82 1.82
CA ASN A 22 5.04 -11.75 2.13
C ASN A 22 4.83 -10.82 3.32
N ALA A 23 3.78 -10.03 3.27
CA ALA A 23 3.39 -9.19 4.38
C ALA A 23 2.82 -10.03 5.50
N ASP A 24 3.04 -9.60 6.74
CA ASP A 24 2.55 -10.29 7.92
C ASP A 24 2.11 -9.28 8.98
N TRP A 25 1.34 -9.77 9.95
CA TRP A 25 0.93 -8.94 11.06
C TRP A 25 2.14 -8.34 11.78
N GLY A 26 2.04 -7.07 12.12
CA GLY A 26 3.11 -6.34 12.77
C GLY A 26 4.03 -5.62 11.81
N ASP A 27 3.99 -5.95 10.54
CA ASP A 27 4.85 -5.29 9.55
C ASP A 27 4.46 -3.83 9.36
N VAL A 28 5.47 -2.99 9.22
CA VAL A 28 5.30 -1.56 8.93
C VAL A 28 5.84 -1.30 7.54
N TYR A 29 5.09 -0.56 6.74
CA TYR A 29 5.44 -0.23 5.38
C TYR A 29 5.55 1.28 5.20
N TYR A 30 6.57 1.69 4.47
CA TYR A 30 6.76 3.06 4.03
C TYR A 30 6.46 3.10 2.54
N CYS A 31 5.55 3.98 2.15
CA CYS A 31 5.00 4.01 0.81
C CYS A 31 5.25 5.34 0.13
N GLN A 32 5.53 5.29 -1.16
CA GLN A 32 5.64 6.46 -2.02
C GLN A 32 4.55 6.36 -3.09
N MET A 33 3.67 7.34 -3.14
CA MET A 33 2.65 7.39 -4.19
C MET A 33 3.32 7.50 -5.55
N THR A 34 2.81 6.76 -6.52
CA THR A 34 3.26 6.84 -7.90
C THR A 34 2.26 7.62 -8.75
N ASN A 35 0.98 7.52 -8.42
CA ASN A 35 -0.07 8.31 -9.06
C ASN A 35 -1.14 8.62 -8.04
N SER A 36 -1.70 9.82 -8.13
CA SER A 36 -2.82 10.23 -7.30
C SER A 36 -3.70 11.16 -8.12
N LEU A 37 -4.96 10.79 -8.27
CA LEU A 37 -5.86 11.60 -9.08
C LEU A 37 -7.29 11.48 -8.55
N GLY A 38 -8.12 12.41 -8.99
CA GLY A 38 -9.52 12.42 -8.69
C GLY A 38 -10.37 12.67 -9.91
N ILE A 39 -11.63 12.31 -9.80
CA ILE A 39 -12.65 12.67 -10.77
C ILE A 39 -13.73 13.40 -9.98
N THR A 40 -13.95 14.68 -10.32
CA THR A 40 -14.94 15.49 -9.60
C THR A 40 -16.36 15.08 -10.00
N VAL A 41 -17.34 15.57 -9.24
CA VAL A 41 -18.74 15.29 -9.58
C VAL A 41 -19.14 15.90 -10.92
N GLU A 42 -18.39 16.91 -11.40
CA GLU A 42 -18.60 17.47 -12.74
C GLU A 42 -17.94 16.64 -13.83
N GLY A 43 -17.21 15.58 -13.45
CA GLY A 43 -16.56 14.71 -14.42
C GLY A 43 -15.16 15.16 -14.83
N GLU A 44 -14.58 16.09 -14.10
CA GLU A 44 -13.24 16.58 -14.42
C GLU A 44 -12.17 15.77 -13.69
N ILE A 45 -11.06 15.51 -14.36
CA ILE A 45 -9.94 14.79 -13.78
C ILE A 45 -8.99 15.80 -13.14
N GLU A 46 -8.64 15.54 -11.88
CA GLU A 46 -7.64 16.32 -11.14
C GLU A 46 -6.48 15.42 -10.76
N ARG A 47 -5.27 15.93 -10.93
CA ARG A 47 -4.07 15.20 -10.51
C ARG A 47 -3.50 15.87 -9.27
N TYR A 48 -3.16 15.04 -8.29
CA TYR A 48 -2.64 15.51 -7.01
C TYR A 48 -1.16 15.21 -6.91
N LYS A 49 -0.49 15.99 -6.08
CA LYS A 49 0.95 15.80 -5.83
C LYS A 49 1.14 14.47 -5.11
N PRO A 50 2.03 13.60 -5.61
CA PRO A 50 2.34 12.36 -4.90
C PRO A 50 2.94 12.63 -3.54
N GLU A 51 2.52 11.87 -2.53
CA GLU A 51 2.97 12.00 -1.15
C GLU A 51 3.53 10.67 -0.67
N LYS A 52 4.22 10.75 0.46
CA LYS A 52 4.66 9.56 1.19
C LYS A 52 3.71 9.31 2.34
N PHE A 53 3.56 8.05 2.69
CA PHE A 53 2.76 7.67 3.85
C PHE A 53 3.29 6.36 4.41
N GLN A 54 2.79 5.98 5.59
CA GLN A 54 3.16 4.69 6.18
C GLN A 54 1.94 4.06 6.81
N PHE A 55 1.99 2.73 6.92
CA PHE A 55 0.96 2.01 7.64
C PHE A 55 1.54 0.77 8.29
N LYS A 56 0.82 0.27 9.28
CA LYS A 56 1.15 -0.95 10.00
C LYS A 56 -0.02 -1.93 9.84
N LEU A 57 0.32 -3.20 9.67
CA LEU A 57 -0.67 -4.27 9.72
C LEU A 57 -0.85 -4.65 11.19
N ASP A 58 -1.90 -4.16 11.80
CA ASP A 58 -2.13 -4.27 13.24
C ASP A 58 -3.12 -5.40 13.52
N GLN A 59 -2.61 -6.49 14.08
CA GLN A 59 -3.42 -7.68 14.32
C GLN A 59 -4.48 -7.43 15.39
N THR A 60 -4.15 -6.67 16.44
CA THR A 60 -5.11 -6.44 17.53
C THR A 60 -6.32 -5.66 17.05
N LYS A 61 -6.15 -4.80 16.04
CA LYS A 61 -7.24 -4.03 15.47
C LYS A 61 -7.81 -4.68 14.21
N ASN A 62 -7.17 -5.75 13.73
CA ASN A 62 -7.53 -6.39 12.47
C ASN A 62 -7.61 -5.36 11.35
N ALA A 63 -6.58 -4.52 11.21
CA ALA A 63 -6.66 -3.33 10.40
C ALA A 63 -5.30 -2.88 9.87
N MET A 64 -5.36 -2.07 8.80
CA MET A 64 -4.25 -1.22 8.39
C MET A 64 -4.37 0.08 9.19
N VAL A 65 -3.34 0.40 9.96
CA VAL A 65 -3.31 1.61 10.79
C VAL A 65 -2.28 2.55 10.20
N PHE A 66 -2.72 3.71 9.77
CA PHE A 66 -1.87 4.67 9.09
C PHE A 66 -1.21 5.61 10.07
N GLY A 67 -0.08 6.18 9.67
CA GLY A 67 0.70 7.07 10.51
C GLY A 67 0.05 8.42 10.73
N SER A 68 0.78 9.32 11.37
CA SER A 68 0.25 10.60 11.82
C SER A 68 0.42 11.73 10.80
N THR A 69 0.92 11.44 9.60
CA THR A 69 1.18 12.46 8.59
C THR A 69 0.60 12.04 7.24
N GLY A 70 0.39 13.03 6.37
CA GLY A 70 -0.03 12.79 4.99
C GLY A 70 -1.51 12.60 4.83
N MET A 71 -1.88 12.15 3.65
CA MET A 71 -3.28 12.00 3.24
C MET A 71 -4.05 11.04 4.12
N PHE A 72 -3.39 9.99 4.62
CA PHE A 72 -4.04 8.96 5.42
C PHE A 72 -3.86 9.17 6.92
N LYS A 73 -3.58 10.38 7.33
CA LYS A 73 -3.27 10.73 8.71
C LYS A 73 -4.28 10.12 9.68
N ASN A 74 -3.77 9.24 10.55
CA ASN A 74 -4.53 8.60 11.64
C ASN A 74 -5.72 7.78 11.18
N GLU A 75 -5.76 7.36 9.92
CA GLU A 75 -6.86 6.51 9.45
C GLU A 75 -6.63 5.07 9.83
N VAL A 76 -7.73 4.34 9.99
CA VAL A 76 -7.73 2.92 10.30
C VAL A 76 -8.71 2.24 9.35
N PHE A 77 -8.21 1.32 8.52
CA PHE A 77 -9.05 0.57 7.60
C PHE A 77 -9.08 -0.88 8.05
N GLU A 78 -10.25 -1.35 8.44
CA GLU A 78 -10.41 -2.73 8.89
C GLU A 78 -10.26 -3.70 7.74
N LEU A 79 -9.63 -4.84 7.99
CA LEU A 79 -9.46 -5.85 6.98
C LEU A 79 -10.79 -6.51 6.65
N VAL A 80 -10.99 -6.71 5.35
CA VAL A 80 -12.18 -7.41 4.87
C VAL A 80 -11.99 -8.91 5.12
N ILE A 81 -13.04 -9.56 5.59
CA ILE A 81 -13.05 -11.00 5.79
C ILE A 81 -12.74 -11.67 4.45
N GLY A 82 -11.88 -12.69 4.49
CA GLY A 82 -11.52 -13.40 3.27
C GLY A 82 -10.51 -12.67 2.42
N ARG A 83 -9.59 -11.96 3.02
CA ARG A 83 -8.55 -11.17 2.36
C ARG A 83 -7.63 -11.96 1.42
N THR A 84 -7.96 -13.19 1.16
CA THR A 84 -7.07 -14.09 0.46
C THR A 84 -7.30 -14.16 -1.05
N TRP A 85 -8.18 -13.37 -1.58
CA TRP A 85 -8.44 -13.40 -3.01
C TRP A 85 -7.80 -12.22 -3.71
N PRO A 86 -7.11 -12.41 -4.83
CA PRO A 86 -6.91 -13.70 -5.51
C PRO A 86 -5.79 -14.53 -4.92
N SER A 87 -5.04 -14.04 -3.96
CA SER A 87 -3.91 -14.74 -3.40
C SER A 87 -3.91 -14.61 -1.88
N GLN A 88 -3.19 -15.52 -1.22
CA GLN A 88 -3.06 -15.53 0.24
C GLN A 88 -2.28 -14.31 0.75
N GLU A 89 -1.53 -13.65 -0.12
CA GLU A 89 -0.73 -12.49 0.26
C GLU A 89 -1.47 -11.16 0.11
N ALA A 90 -2.67 -11.18 -0.46
CA ALA A 90 -3.43 -9.95 -0.67
C ALA A 90 -4.09 -9.48 0.61
N TRP A 91 -3.98 -8.19 0.88
CA TRP A 91 -4.59 -7.55 2.04
C TRP A 91 -5.60 -6.52 1.55
N ASN A 92 -6.87 -6.79 1.83
CA ASN A 92 -7.96 -5.89 1.48
C ASN A 92 -8.48 -5.26 2.75
N ALA A 93 -8.58 -3.93 2.76
CA ALA A 93 -9.08 -3.22 3.92
C ALA A 93 -9.98 -2.08 3.47
N SER A 94 -10.94 -1.73 4.29
CA SER A 94 -11.90 -0.72 3.88
C SER A 94 -12.48 0.02 5.08
N ASP A 95 -13.04 1.18 4.78
CA ASP A 95 -13.98 1.81 5.68
C ASP A 95 -15.26 2.10 4.88
N LYS A 96 -16.11 2.97 5.40
CA LYS A 96 -17.41 3.24 4.79
C LYS A 96 -17.31 3.73 3.35
N TYR A 97 -16.28 4.50 3.04
CA TYR A 97 -16.17 5.16 1.74
C TYR A 97 -14.93 4.75 0.95
N SER A 98 -14.04 3.97 1.54
CA SER A 98 -12.71 3.73 0.98
C SER A 98 -12.41 2.25 0.91
N MET A 99 -11.65 1.87 -0.11
CA MET A 99 -11.12 0.51 -0.26
C MET A 99 -9.63 0.57 -0.53
N THR A 100 -8.89 -0.34 0.10
CA THR A 100 -7.47 -0.50 -0.16
C THR A 100 -7.18 -1.93 -0.58
N TYR A 101 -6.12 -2.07 -1.37
CA TYR A 101 -5.60 -3.37 -1.76
C TYR A 101 -4.08 -3.30 -1.67
N PHE A 102 -3.49 -4.25 -0.97
CA PHE A 102 -2.04 -4.29 -0.80
C PHE A 102 -1.53 -5.69 -1.03
N GLU A 103 -0.56 -5.83 -1.94
CA GLU A 103 0.07 -7.10 -2.25
C GLU A 103 1.45 -6.85 -2.85
N PHE A 104 2.46 -7.58 -2.37
CA PHE A 104 3.82 -7.54 -2.92
C PHE A 104 4.36 -6.12 -3.05
N GLY A 105 4.16 -5.32 -2.01
CA GLY A 105 4.67 -3.96 -2.00
C GLY A 105 3.90 -2.98 -2.87
N LYS A 106 2.79 -3.39 -3.46
CA LYS A 106 1.94 -2.51 -4.28
C LYS A 106 0.68 -2.17 -3.51
N PHE A 107 0.39 -0.87 -3.43
CA PHE A 107 -0.75 -0.35 -2.69
C PHE A 107 -1.68 0.37 -3.66
N LEU A 108 -2.97 0.04 -3.60
CA LEU A 108 -4.01 0.71 -4.38
C LEU A 108 -5.09 1.20 -3.43
N PHE A 109 -5.65 2.34 -3.74
CA PHE A 109 -6.67 2.97 -2.91
C PHE A 109 -7.69 3.69 -3.76
N THR A 110 -8.98 3.56 -3.38
CA THR A 110 -10.05 4.38 -3.95
C THR A 110 -10.95 4.88 -2.82
N ARG A 111 -11.51 6.05 -3.03
CA ARG A 111 -12.48 6.65 -2.11
C ARG A 111 -13.57 7.33 -2.91
N ASN A 112 -14.82 7.04 -2.55
CA ASN A 112 -15.99 7.72 -3.09
C ASN A 112 -16.48 8.73 -2.07
N GLY A 113 -16.75 9.95 -2.51
CA GLY A 113 -17.27 10.97 -1.63
C GLY A 113 -18.22 11.89 -2.37
N SER A 114 -18.79 12.84 -1.64
CA SER A 114 -19.74 13.79 -2.23
C SER A 114 -19.09 14.71 -3.25
N LEU A 115 -17.76 14.85 -3.21
CA LEU A 115 -17.03 15.72 -4.12
C LEU A 115 -16.43 14.95 -5.30
N GLY A 116 -16.58 13.63 -5.35
CA GLY A 116 -16.04 12.82 -6.43
C GLY A 116 -15.32 11.58 -5.95
N ILE A 117 -14.46 11.06 -6.82
CA ILE A 117 -13.70 9.84 -6.57
C ILE A 117 -12.23 10.20 -6.50
N THR A 118 -11.53 9.62 -5.53
CA THR A 118 -10.07 9.71 -5.45
C THR A 118 -9.48 8.33 -5.63
N SER A 119 -8.41 8.22 -6.40
CA SER A 119 -7.69 6.96 -6.61
C SER A 119 -6.20 7.21 -6.57
N LEU A 120 -5.46 6.26 -6.01
CA LEU A 120 -4.01 6.36 -6.03
C LEU A 120 -3.36 4.98 -6.06
N SER A 121 -2.10 4.98 -6.49
CA SER A 121 -1.23 3.82 -6.41
C SER A 121 0.06 4.22 -5.72
N ALA A 122 0.70 3.26 -5.07
CA ALA A 122 1.96 3.51 -4.37
C ALA A 122 2.81 2.27 -4.36
N ASN A 123 4.12 2.49 -4.25
CA ASN A 123 5.08 1.42 -3.99
C ASN A 123 5.52 1.51 -2.54
N CYS A 124 5.55 0.37 -1.86
CA CYS A 124 5.83 0.31 -0.44
C CYS A 124 7.00 -0.61 -0.15
N ASP A 125 7.83 -0.18 0.78
CA ASP A 125 8.95 -0.97 1.29
C ASP A 125 8.68 -1.33 2.74
N LYS A 126 8.98 -2.57 3.10
CA LYS A 126 8.88 -3.00 4.48
C LYS A 126 10.01 -2.39 5.29
N PHE A 127 9.67 -1.87 6.44
CA PHE A 127 10.62 -1.29 7.38
C PHE A 127 11.40 -2.38 8.10
#